data_76f6f8fa3f812a819cdf228b5666cd5a
#
_entry.id   76f6f8fa3f812a819cdf228b5666cd5a
#
_cell.length_a   1.000
_cell.length_b   1.000
_cell.length_c   1.000
_cell.angle_alpha   90.00
_cell.angle_beta   90.00
_cell.angle_gamma   90.00
#
_symmetry.space_group_name_H-M   'P 1'
#
loop_
_entity.id
_entity.type
_entity.pdbx_description
1 polymer ?
#
loop_
_entity_poly.entity_id
_entity_poly.type
_entity_poly.pdbx_seq_one_letter_code
_entity_poly.pdbx_strand_id
1 'polypeptide(L)'
;VSGIEFRDKNISLSIEFSKYLFEHPELEDKIPKGAQLVLLPEYDNELSEYNLMIAEKQHEEGQPVVYVKIKKLLAPRLSRV
;
A
#
# COMPACT_ATOMS: atom_id res chain seq x y z
N VAL A 1 -15.05 7.03 11.38
CA VAL A 1 -14.03 6.02 11.15
C VAL A 1 -12.84 6.34 12.03
N SER A 2 -12.37 5.39 12.76
CA SER A 2 -11.27 5.62 13.69
C SER A 2 -9.95 5.34 13.04
N GLY A 3 -8.88 5.93 13.60
CA GLY A 3 -7.55 5.66 13.10
C GLY A 3 -7.17 4.19 13.26
N ILE A 4 -7.78 3.50 14.20
CA ILE A 4 -7.50 2.09 14.38
C ILE A 4 -7.99 1.28 13.19
N GLU A 5 -9.15 1.62 12.65
CA GLU A 5 -9.67 0.94 11.47
C GLU A 5 -8.75 1.14 10.28
N PHE A 6 -8.26 2.36 10.09
CA PHE A 6 -7.34 2.63 8.99
C PHE A 6 -6.04 1.85 9.17
N ARG A 7 -5.57 1.78 10.40
CA ARG A 7 -4.35 1.04 10.69
C ARG A 7 -4.51 -0.44 10.35
N ASP A 8 -5.63 -1.03 10.75
CA ASP A 8 -5.89 -2.44 10.48
C ASP A 8 -5.97 -2.70 8.99
N LYS A 9 -6.67 -1.82 8.27
CA LYS A 9 -6.76 -1.96 6.83
C LYS A 9 -5.40 -1.87 6.17
N ASN A 10 -4.56 -0.97 6.66
CA ASN A 10 -3.24 -0.81 6.11
C ASN A 10 -2.34 -2.00 6.38
N ILE A 11 -2.49 -2.62 7.54
CA ILE A 11 -1.72 -3.81 7.84
C ILE A 11 -2.07 -4.92 6.85
N SER A 12 -3.36 -5.13 6.61
CA SER A 12 -3.79 -6.12 5.63
C SER A 12 -3.28 -5.80 4.24
N LEU A 13 -3.37 -4.53 3.88
CA LEU A 13 -2.94 -4.07 2.57
C LEU A 13 -1.44 -4.27 2.39
N SER A 14 -0.67 -3.99 3.44
CA SER A 14 0.78 -4.15 3.39
C SER A 14 1.17 -5.61 3.25
N ILE A 15 0.45 -6.49 3.91
CA ILE A 15 0.73 -7.91 3.80
C ILE A 15 0.48 -8.38 2.39
N GLU A 16 -0.63 -7.95 1.77
CA GLU A 16 -0.92 -8.33 0.40
C GLU A 16 0.13 -7.78 -0.56
N PHE A 17 0.54 -6.55 -0.35
CA PHE A 17 1.54 -5.97 -1.21
C PHE A 17 2.88 -6.69 -1.07
N SER A 18 3.23 -7.07 0.15
CA SER A 18 4.47 -7.81 0.38
C SER A 18 4.46 -9.17 -0.31
N LYS A 19 3.32 -9.85 -0.27
CA LYS A 19 3.18 -11.11 -0.99
C LYS A 19 3.35 -10.91 -2.49
N TYR A 20 2.77 -9.83 -2.99
CA TYR A 20 2.86 -9.53 -4.41
C TYR A 20 4.33 -9.30 -4.81
N LEU A 21 5.05 -8.54 -4.00
CA LEU A 21 6.46 -8.30 -4.26
C LEU A 21 7.28 -9.57 -4.21
N PHE A 22 6.94 -10.45 -3.27
CA PHE A 22 7.65 -11.71 -3.15
C PHE A 22 7.48 -12.54 -4.42
N GLU A 23 6.29 -12.49 -5.01
CA GLU A 23 6.01 -13.23 -6.23
C GLU A 23 6.53 -12.54 -7.48
N HIS A 24 6.83 -11.25 -7.38
CA HIS A 24 7.31 -10.47 -8.52
C HIS A 24 8.57 -9.70 -8.14
N PRO A 25 9.67 -10.42 -7.88
CA PRO A 25 10.89 -9.76 -7.38
C PRO A 25 11.44 -8.70 -8.33
N GLU A 26 11.09 -8.78 -9.61
CA GLU A 26 11.54 -7.77 -10.56
C GLU A 26 10.99 -6.38 -10.22
N LEU A 27 9.89 -6.31 -9.48
CA LEU A 27 9.30 -5.04 -9.11
C LEU A 27 10.08 -4.36 -7.99
N GLU A 28 10.73 -5.14 -7.15
CA GLU A 28 11.52 -4.58 -6.08
C GLU A 28 12.65 -3.72 -6.62
N ASP A 29 13.20 -4.11 -7.76
CA ASP A 29 14.29 -3.35 -8.35
C ASP A 29 13.84 -1.99 -8.82
N LYS A 30 12.54 -1.80 -9.00
CA LYS A 30 11.99 -0.53 -9.45
C LYS A 30 11.70 0.42 -8.31
N ILE A 31 11.84 -0.04 -7.08
CA ILE A 31 11.58 0.78 -5.91
C ILE A 31 12.91 1.34 -5.43
N PRO A 32 13.08 2.66 -5.47
CA PRO A 32 14.35 3.24 -4.99
C PRO A 32 14.59 2.91 -3.54
N LYS A 33 15.84 2.73 -3.20
CA LYS A 33 16.19 2.44 -1.82
C LYS A 33 15.80 3.62 -0.93
N GLY A 34 15.18 3.31 0.20
CA GLY A 34 14.75 4.35 1.12
C GLY A 34 13.50 5.07 0.71
N ALA A 35 12.81 4.60 -0.33
CA ALA A 35 11.61 5.26 -0.80
C ALA A 35 10.47 5.13 0.19
N GLN A 36 9.63 6.15 0.20
CA GLN A 36 8.37 6.08 0.93
C GLN A 36 7.33 5.47 0.02
N LEU A 37 6.71 4.40 0.48
CA LEU A 37 5.65 3.75 -0.30
C LEU A 37 4.31 4.24 0.20
N VAL A 38 3.48 4.69 -0.73
CA VAL A 38 2.15 5.17 -0.40
C VAL A 38 1.16 4.26 -1.11
N LEU A 39 0.45 3.47 -0.33
CA LEU A 39 -0.50 2.51 -0.89
C LEU A 39 -1.83 3.21 -1.11
N LEU A 40 -2.33 3.12 -2.34
CA LEU A 40 -3.54 3.81 -2.74
C LEU A 40 -4.55 2.80 -3.28
N PRO A 41 -5.37 2.23 -2.39
CA PRO A 41 -6.39 1.29 -2.84
C PRO A 41 -7.51 2.06 -3.54
N GLU A 42 -7.69 1.78 -4.82
CA GLU A 42 -8.67 2.52 -5.61
C GLU A 42 -10.11 2.18 -5.22
N TYR A 43 -10.29 1.07 -4.53
CA TYR A 43 -11.60 0.65 -4.07
C TYR A 43 -11.99 1.24 -2.72
N ASP A 44 -11.13 2.05 -2.12
CA ASP A 44 -11.38 2.63 -0.81
C ASP A 44 -10.81 4.05 -0.78
N ASN A 45 -11.63 5.00 -1.19
CA ASN A 45 -11.17 6.39 -1.29
C ASN A 45 -10.76 6.98 0.04
N GLU A 46 -11.48 6.64 1.09
CA GLU A 46 -11.14 7.17 2.41
C GLU A 46 -9.78 6.71 2.87
N LEU A 47 -9.48 5.45 2.64
CA LEU A 47 -8.19 4.91 3.03
C LEU A 47 -7.08 5.54 2.18
N SER A 48 -7.34 5.71 0.89
CA SER A 48 -6.36 6.35 0.01
C SER A 48 -6.05 7.77 0.48
N GLU A 49 -7.08 8.52 0.82
CA GLU A 49 -6.87 9.89 1.29
C GLU A 49 -6.15 9.92 2.62
N TYR A 50 -6.48 8.98 3.49
CA TYR A 50 -5.79 8.88 4.77
C TYR A 50 -4.31 8.58 4.56
N ASN A 51 -4.01 7.65 3.64
CA ASN A 51 -2.64 7.28 3.38
C ASN A 51 -1.85 8.43 2.77
N LEU A 52 -2.48 9.20 1.88
CA LEU A 52 -1.83 10.38 1.32
C LEU A 52 -1.52 11.42 2.40
N MET A 53 -2.46 11.62 3.31
CA MET A 53 -2.28 12.59 4.37
C MET A 53 -1.12 12.18 5.29
N ILE A 54 -1.09 10.91 5.67
CA ILE A 54 -0.03 10.41 6.54
C ILE A 54 1.32 10.50 5.84
N ALA A 55 1.35 10.15 4.55
CA ALA A 55 2.59 10.21 3.79
C ALA A 55 3.14 11.62 3.73
N GLU A 56 2.26 12.58 3.55
CA GLU A 56 2.67 13.98 3.50
C GLU A 56 3.31 14.41 4.81
N LYS A 57 2.72 13.98 5.92
CA LYS A 57 3.24 14.35 7.23
C LYS A 57 4.55 13.67 7.56
N GLN A 58 4.78 12.50 7.03
CA GLN A 58 5.96 11.70 7.36
C GLN A 58 7.07 11.79 6.33
N HIS A 59 6.83 12.50 5.25
CA HIS A 59 7.80 12.59 4.17
C HIS A 59 9.04 13.36 4.61
N GLU A 60 10.20 12.84 4.28
CA GLU A 60 11.46 13.49 4.57
C GLU A 60 11.98 14.14 3.30
N GLU A 61 12.65 15.28 3.49
CA GLU A 61 13.16 16.03 2.37
C GLU A 61 14.09 15.18 1.52
N GLY A 62 13.87 15.16 0.22
CA GLY A 62 14.71 14.41 -0.69
C GLY A 62 14.38 12.94 -0.77
N GLN A 63 13.44 12.47 0.02
CA GLN A 63 13.08 11.05 0.01
C GLN A 63 12.23 10.74 -1.21
N PRO A 64 12.59 9.70 -1.99
CA PRO A 64 11.75 9.31 -3.12
C PRO A 64 10.40 8.80 -2.62
N VAL A 65 9.37 9.06 -3.41
CA VAL A 65 8.03 8.62 -3.08
C VAL A 65 7.52 7.74 -4.22
N VAL A 66 7.00 6.59 -3.87
CA VAL A 66 6.40 5.69 -4.85
C VAL A 66 4.94 5.49 -4.48
N TYR A 67 4.06 5.84 -5.39
CA TYR A 67 2.63 5.64 -5.20
C TYR A 67 2.23 4.30 -5.81
N VAL A 68 1.65 3.45 -5.00
CA VAL A 68 1.26 2.11 -5.42
C VAL A 68 -0.25 2.07 -5.53
N LYS A 69 -0.77 2.06 -6.74
CA LYS A 69 -2.20 2.00 -6.95
C LYS A 69 -2.65 0.55 -6.95
N ILE A 70 -3.59 0.24 -6.08
CA ILE A 70 -4.10 -1.10 -5.95
C ILE A 70 -5.55 -1.11 -6.38
N LYS A 71 -5.82 -1.76 -7.51
CA LYS A 71 -7.16 -1.73 -8.05
C LYS A 71 -8.11 -2.60 -7.29
N LYS A 72 -7.63 -3.69 -6.70
CA LYS A 72 -8.50 -4.62 -6.05
C LYS A 72 -7.68 -5.53 -5.16
N LEU A 73 -8.17 -5.72 -3.94
CA LEU A 73 -7.54 -6.72 -3.11
C LEU A 73 -7.77 -8.03 -3.79
N LEU A 74 -6.72 -8.82 -3.95
CA LEU A 74 -6.88 -10.09 -4.53
C LEU A 74 -7.62 -10.88 -3.57
N ALA A 75 -8.82 -11.11 -3.87
CA ALA A 75 -9.60 -11.91 -3.01
C ALA A 75 -8.92 -13.22 -2.91
N PRO A 76 -8.98 -13.74 -1.79
CA PRO A 76 -8.46 -15.06 -1.64
C PRO A 76 -9.29 -15.87 -2.55
N ARG A 77 -8.81 -16.36 -3.37
CA ARG A 77 -9.35 -17.03 -4.27
C ARG A 77 -9.94 -18.11 -3.69
N LEU A 78 -10.75 -18.04 -2.96
CA LEU A 78 -11.33 -18.99 -2.38
C LEU A 78 -11.98 -19.81 -3.13
N SER A 79 -11.94 -20.16 -3.52
CA SER A 79 -12.51 -20.71 -4.15
C SER A 79 -12.72 -21.70 -4.36
N ARG A 80 -12.73 -22.19 -4.22
CA ARG A 80 -12.99 -22.88 -4.46
C ARG A 80 -13.44 -23.48 -4.19
N VAL A 81 -13.72 -23.92 -4.20
CA VAL A 81 -13.95 -24.28 -3.96
C VAL A 81 -14.41 -24.86 -4.03
#